data_8e3de9b2c0bdafbff6f60deeba017f0a
#
_entry.id   8e3de9b2c0bdafbff6f60deeba017f0a
#
_cell.length_a   1.000
_cell.length_b   1.000
_cell.length_c   1.000
_cell.angle_alpha   90.00
_cell.angle_beta   90.00
_cell.angle_gamma   90.00
#
_symmetry.space_group_name_H-M   'P 1'
#
loop_
_entity.id
_entity.type
_entity.pdbx_description
1 polymer ?
#
loop_
_entity_poly.entity_id
_entity_poly.type
_entity_poly.pdbx_seq_one_letter_code
_entity_poly.pdbx_strand_id
1 'polypeptide(L)'
;SHFTHSHNCILPIPSPKNIKINYMKALKERILRDGKCFEGGILKVDNFINHQMDPILMKSMAVEFVRRFASTDINKIITVEASGIAPAIMVGYLLELPVVFAKKKTPSTMERMLATKVFSFTKQRSYDVCVSSDYLCKGDKVLFIDDFLANGNAAKGIIDLIQQAGAELKGMGFLIEKAFQH
;
A
#
# COMPACT_ATOMS: atom_id res chain seq x y z
N SER A 1 22.60 -17.65 9.34
CA SER A 1 21.53 -17.25 8.38
C SER A 1 20.42 -16.58 9.16
N HIS A 2 20.43 -15.25 9.17
CA HIS A 2 19.44 -14.47 9.88
C HIS A 2 18.26 -14.21 8.93
N PHE A 3 17.14 -14.83 9.21
CA PHE A 3 15.88 -14.54 8.53
C PHE A 3 15.44 -13.12 8.94
N THR A 4 15.45 -12.21 7.99
CA THR A 4 14.80 -10.93 8.18
C THR A 4 13.30 -11.16 8.27
N HIS A 5 12.71 -10.86 9.39
CA HIS A 5 11.29 -10.98 9.62
C HIS A 5 10.58 -9.94 8.75
N SER A 6 9.85 -10.40 7.74
CA SER A 6 8.90 -9.55 7.05
C SER A 6 7.72 -9.31 7.98
N HIS A 7 7.60 -8.10 8.45
CA HIS A 7 6.47 -7.69 9.26
C HIS A 7 5.40 -7.07 8.38
N ASN A 8 4.18 -7.52 8.54
CA ASN A 8 3.02 -6.84 7.96
C ASN A 8 2.79 -5.57 8.77
N CYS A 9 3.02 -4.42 8.15
CA CYS A 9 2.83 -3.15 8.81
C CYS A 9 1.49 -2.54 8.41
N ILE A 10 0.61 -2.41 9.37
CA ILE A 10 -0.58 -1.58 9.28
C ILE A 10 -0.33 -0.41 10.21
N LEU A 11 -0.06 0.74 9.63
CA LEU A 11 0.20 1.95 10.39
C LEU A 11 -1.09 2.78 10.47
N PRO A 12 -1.74 2.87 11.61
CA PRO A 12 -2.69 3.95 11.85
C PRO A 12 -1.92 5.25 11.99
N ILE A 13 -2.42 6.31 11.41
CA ILE A 13 -1.93 7.66 11.69
C ILE A 13 -2.12 7.91 13.19
N PRO A 14 -1.18 8.55 13.87
CA PRO A 14 -1.00 8.41 15.29
C PRO A 14 -2.26 8.77 16.08
N SER A 15 -2.89 7.75 16.63
CA SER A 15 -3.74 7.83 17.82
C SER A 15 -3.02 7.07 18.93
N PRO A 16 -2.98 7.61 20.14
CA PRO A 16 -2.10 7.11 21.18
C PRO A 16 -2.67 5.90 21.90
N LYS A 17 -2.64 4.72 21.31
CA LYS A 17 -2.81 3.47 22.08
C LYS A 17 -2.11 2.32 21.34
N ASN A 18 -1.16 1.70 22.03
CA ASN A 18 -0.43 0.50 21.64
C ASN A 18 -1.33 -0.61 21.09
N ILE A 19 -1.42 -0.71 19.76
CA ILE A 19 -2.05 -1.85 19.12
C ILE A 19 -0.94 -2.83 18.78
N LYS A 20 -0.91 -3.97 19.49
CA LYS A 20 -0.09 -5.11 19.11
C LYS A 20 -0.45 -5.50 17.68
N ILE A 21 0.52 -5.42 16.78
CA ILE A 21 0.39 -5.87 15.39
C ILE A 21 0.20 -7.38 15.42
N ASN A 22 -1.03 -7.83 15.24
CA ASN A 22 -1.29 -9.24 14.97
C ASN A 22 -0.91 -9.50 13.52
N TYR A 23 0.10 -10.33 13.32
CA TYR A 23 0.58 -10.73 12.01
C TYR A 23 -0.54 -11.38 11.19
N MET A 24 -0.60 -11.07 9.90
CA MET A 24 -1.45 -11.78 8.94
C MET A 24 -0.89 -13.20 8.76
N LYS A 25 -1.42 -14.14 9.52
CA LYS A 25 -0.89 -15.50 9.59
C LYS A 25 -0.77 -16.16 8.22
N ALA A 26 -1.82 -16.08 7.42
CA ALA A 26 -1.85 -16.69 6.09
C ALA A 26 -0.75 -16.15 5.16
N LEU A 27 -0.52 -14.84 5.19
CA LEU A 27 0.53 -14.21 4.39
C LEU A 27 1.92 -14.61 4.87
N LYS A 28 2.13 -14.62 6.19
CA LYS A 28 3.41 -15.03 6.78
C LYS A 28 3.76 -16.47 6.40
N GLU A 29 2.82 -17.39 6.53
CA GLU A 29 2.99 -18.79 6.17
C GLU A 29 3.30 -18.94 4.67
N ARG A 30 2.63 -18.17 3.80
CA ARG A 30 2.88 -18.19 2.37
C ARG A 30 4.26 -17.65 2.01
N ILE A 31 4.72 -16.56 2.62
CA ILE A 31 6.06 -16.00 2.40
C ILE A 31 7.13 -17.01 2.84
N LEU A 32 6.96 -17.64 3.99
CA LEU A 32 7.91 -18.63 4.48
C LEU A 32 8.01 -19.86 3.59
N ARG A 33 6.88 -20.30 3.00
CA ARG A 33 6.83 -21.47 2.12
C ARG A 33 7.33 -21.18 0.71
N ASP A 34 6.88 -20.10 0.09
CA ASP A 34 6.99 -19.84 -1.35
C ASP A 34 7.82 -18.60 -1.69
N GLY A 35 8.14 -17.75 -0.72
CA GLY A 35 8.97 -16.58 -0.92
C GLY A 35 10.44 -16.94 -1.09
N LYS A 36 11.16 -16.20 -1.94
CA LYS A 36 12.61 -16.37 -2.16
C LYS A 36 13.35 -15.12 -1.71
N CYS A 37 14.30 -15.29 -0.80
CA CYS A 37 15.20 -14.23 -0.38
C CYS A 37 16.50 -14.31 -1.17
N PHE A 38 16.93 -13.18 -1.72
CA PHE A 38 18.20 -13.02 -2.42
C PHE A 38 19.17 -12.18 -1.61
N GLU A 39 20.44 -12.24 -1.95
CA GLU A 39 21.45 -11.35 -1.37
C GLU A 39 21.03 -9.88 -1.54
N GLY A 40 21.37 -9.05 -0.53
CA GLY A 40 20.92 -7.65 -0.48
C GLY A 40 19.51 -7.44 0.09
N GLY A 41 18.91 -8.48 0.71
CA GLY A 41 17.62 -8.35 1.39
C GLY A 41 16.41 -8.26 0.45
N ILE A 42 16.53 -8.72 -0.80
CA ILE A 42 15.46 -8.74 -1.76
C ILE A 42 14.56 -9.94 -1.50
N LEU A 43 13.29 -9.67 -1.17
CA LEU A 43 12.25 -10.69 -1.07
C LEU A 43 11.48 -10.75 -2.39
N LYS A 44 11.48 -11.91 -3.03
CA LYS A 44 10.73 -12.18 -4.25
C LYS A 44 9.46 -12.98 -3.92
N VAL A 45 8.32 -12.41 -4.27
CA VAL A 45 6.98 -12.94 -4.03
C VAL A 45 6.14 -12.94 -5.32
N ASP A 46 6.81 -13.05 -6.47
CA ASP A 46 6.18 -12.90 -7.79
C ASP A 46 5.09 -13.94 -8.06
N ASN A 47 5.20 -15.12 -7.47
CA ASN A 47 4.29 -16.23 -7.70
C ASN A 47 2.95 -16.12 -6.97
N PHE A 48 2.78 -15.11 -6.07
CA PHE A 48 1.52 -14.93 -5.35
C PHE A 48 1.10 -13.48 -5.07
N ILE A 49 2.00 -12.49 -5.28
CA ILE A 49 1.69 -11.07 -5.08
C ILE A 49 2.01 -10.21 -6.31
N ASN A 50 3.25 -10.28 -6.83
CA ASN A 50 3.74 -9.25 -7.75
C ASN A 50 3.61 -9.58 -9.24
N HIS A 51 3.46 -10.84 -9.60
CA HIS A 51 3.32 -11.27 -10.99
C HIS A 51 2.11 -12.17 -11.17
N GLN A 52 2.08 -13.30 -10.51
CA GLN A 52 0.88 -14.08 -10.30
C GLN A 52 0.28 -13.70 -8.95
N MET A 53 -1.02 -13.51 -8.88
CA MET A 53 -1.74 -13.14 -7.66
C MET A 53 -2.61 -14.29 -7.21
N ASP A 54 -2.56 -14.60 -5.91
CA ASP A 54 -3.47 -15.56 -5.29
C ASP A 54 -4.69 -14.81 -4.72
N PRO A 55 -5.88 -14.94 -5.35
CA PRO A 55 -7.05 -14.18 -4.93
C PRO A 55 -7.58 -14.59 -3.56
N ILE A 56 -7.37 -15.83 -3.13
CA ILE A 56 -7.78 -16.30 -1.81
C ILE A 56 -6.89 -15.67 -0.73
N LEU A 57 -5.60 -15.60 -0.98
CA LEU A 57 -4.66 -14.89 -0.10
C LEU A 57 -5.00 -13.39 -0.04
N MET A 58 -5.27 -12.75 -1.17
CA MET A 58 -5.68 -11.33 -1.24
C MET A 58 -6.96 -11.09 -0.43
N LYS A 59 -7.94 -11.96 -0.53
CA LYS A 59 -9.16 -11.90 0.28
C LYS A 59 -8.86 -12.00 1.78
N SER A 60 -8.03 -12.94 2.19
CA SER A 60 -7.65 -13.12 3.60
C SER A 60 -6.97 -11.87 4.17
N MET A 61 -6.09 -11.25 3.39
CA MET A 61 -5.42 -10.00 3.76
C MET A 61 -6.39 -8.83 3.83
N ALA A 62 -7.30 -8.73 2.87
CA ALA A 62 -8.32 -7.69 2.84
C ALA A 62 -9.27 -7.78 4.05
N VAL A 63 -9.68 -8.98 4.43
CA VAL A 63 -10.49 -9.21 5.64
C VAL A 63 -9.77 -8.70 6.89
N GLU A 64 -8.47 -8.92 6.99
CA GLU A 64 -7.68 -8.42 8.12
C GLU A 64 -7.56 -6.88 8.12
N PHE A 65 -7.39 -6.24 6.96
CA PHE A 65 -7.43 -4.78 6.85
C PHE A 65 -8.80 -4.23 7.24
N VAL A 66 -9.87 -4.82 6.72
CA VAL A 66 -11.25 -4.41 7.05
C VAL A 66 -11.48 -4.52 8.57
N ARG A 67 -11.07 -5.61 9.20
CA ARG A 67 -11.19 -5.78 10.64
C ARG A 67 -10.50 -4.66 11.43
N ARG A 68 -9.34 -4.18 10.96
CA ARG A 68 -8.57 -3.15 11.65
C ARG A 68 -9.08 -1.74 11.41
N PHE A 69 -9.65 -1.48 10.26
CA PHE A 69 -10.10 -0.16 9.84
C PHE A 69 -11.62 0.00 9.83
N ALA A 70 -12.40 -1.03 10.20
CA ALA A 70 -13.86 -1.02 10.12
C ALA A 70 -14.53 0.11 10.93
N SER A 71 -13.92 0.52 12.04
CA SER A 71 -14.41 1.63 12.87
C SER A 71 -13.87 3.01 12.46
N THR A 72 -13.03 3.06 11.43
CA THR A 72 -12.43 4.30 10.93
C THR A 72 -13.35 4.90 9.87
N ASP A 73 -13.59 6.19 9.96
CA ASP A 73 -14.43 6.93 8.99
C ASP A 73 -13.66 7.14 7.68
N ILE A 74 -13.86 6.21 6.74
CA ILE A 74 -13.20 6.14 5.43
C ILE A 74 -14.28 6.17 4.35
N ASN A 75 -14.08 6.93 3.29
CA ASN A 75 -14.99 6.97 2.15
C ASN A 75 -14.31 6.63 0.81
N LYS A 76 -13.00 6.42 0.81
CA LYS A 76 -12.23 6.10 -0.40
C LYS A 76 -10.96 5.35 -0.06
N ILE A 77 -10.52 4.48 -0.95
CA ILE A 77 -9.24 3.79 -0.87
C ILE A 77 -8.32 4.34 -1.94
N ILE A 78 -7.06 4.56 -1.58
CA ILE A 78 -6.01 4.95 -2.52
C ILE A 78 -4.88 3.92 -2.52
N THR A 79 -4.33 3.68 -3.67
CA THR A 79 -3.15 2.82 -3.87
C THR A 79 -2.25 3.34 -4.99
N VAL A 80 -1.18 2.63 -5.27
CA VAL A 80 -0.26 2.91 -6.40
C VAL A 80 -0.24 1.73 -7.35
N GLU A 81 -0.28 1.98 -8.66
CA GLU A 81 -0.10 0.92 -9.65
C GLU A 81 1.31 0.29 -9.52
N ALA A 82 1.49 -1.02 -9.81
CA ALA A 82 0.46 -1.94 -10.26
C ALA A 82 0.03 -2.91 -9.16
N SER A 83 0.96 -3.48 -8.39
CA SER A 83 0.70 -4.59 -7.45
C SER A 83 -0.13 -4.21 -6.22
N GLY A 84 -0.19 -2.93 -5.86
CA GLY A 84 -1.07 -2.43 -4.81
C GLY A 84 -2.56 -2.46 -5.17
N ILE A 85 -2.89 -2.50 -6.45
CA ILE A 85 -4.29 -2.47 -6.92
C ILE A 85 -5.06 -3.71 -6.46
N ALA A 86 -4.46 -4.89 -6.50
CA ALA A 86 -5.15 -6.12 -6.13
C ALA A 86 -5.62 -6.12 -4.66
N PRO A 87 -4.75 -5.88 -3.66
CA PRO A 87 -5.21 -5.80 -2.27
C PRO A 87 -6.17 -4.62 -2.04
N ALA A 88 -5.94 -3.47 -2.68
CA ALA A 88 -6.81 -2.32 -2.55
C ALA A 88 -8.23 -2.58 -3.07
N ILE A 89 -8.36 -3.23 -4.21
CA ILE A 89 -9.65 -3.59 -4.79
C ILE A 89 -10.42 -4.57 -3.88
N MET A 90 -9.74 -5.52 -3.28
CA MET A 90 -10.38 -6.46 -2.35
C MET A 90 -10.88 -5.75 -1.08
N VAL A 91 -10.13 -4.80 -0.55
CA VAL A 91 -10.56 -3.98 0.59
C VAL A 91 -11.75 -3.09 0.18
N GLY A 92 -11.67 -2.46 -0.98
CA GLY A 92 -12.75 -1.64 -1.53
C GLY A 92 -14.03 -2.43 -1.75
N TYR A 93 -13.93 -3.64 -2.26
CA TYR A 93 -15.06 -4.55 -2.42
C TYR A 93 -15.74 -4.87 -1.08
N LEU A 94 -14.96 -5.21 -0.06
CA LEU A 94 -15.49 -5.57 1.26
C LEU A 94 -16.08 -4.37 2.01
N LEU A 95 -15.56 -3.17 1.81
CA LEU A 95 -16.06 -1.94 2.43
C LEU A 95 -17.07 -1.20 1.56
N GLU A 96 -17.31 -1.67 0.33
CA GLU A 96 -18.17 -1.02 -0.67
C GLU A 96 -17.73 0.43 -0.96
N LEU A 97 -16.42 0.65 -1.04
CA LEU A 97 -15.82 1.96 -1.27
C LEU A 97 -15.10 2.01 -2.62
N PRO A 98 -15.09 3.18 -3.28
CA PRO A 98 -14.33 3.40 -4.50
C PRO A 98 -12.83 3.30 -4.22
N VAL A 99 -12.09 2.80 -5.21
CA VAL A 99 -10.65 2.67 -5.18
C VAL A 99 -10.07 3.56 -6.28
N VAL A 100 -9.21 4.49 -5.90
CA VAL A 100 -8.40 5.28 -6.83
C VAL A 100 -6.96 4.81 -6.77
N PHE A 101 -6.30 4.74 -7.91
CA PHE A 101 -4.87 4.42 -7.93
C PHE A 101 -4.06 5.53 -8.59
N ALA A 102 -2.97 5.89 -7.94
CA ALA A 102 -1.99 6.79 -8.50
C ALA A 102 -1.18 6.09 -9.59
N LYS A 103 -0.90 6.81 -10.66
CA LYS A 103 -0.17 6.33 -11.83
C LYS A 103 1.29 6.75 -11.76
N LYS A 104 2.18 5.88 -12.24
CA LYS A 104 3.63 6.14 -12.29
C LYS A 104 4.08 6.89 -13.55
N LYS A 105 3.17 7.29 -14.40
CA LYS A 105 3.41 8.13 -15.57
C LYS A 105 2.33 9.19 -15.63
N THR A 106 2.71 10.40 -16.00
CA THR A 106 1.75 11.47 -16.28
C THR A 106 1.05 11.17 -17.60
N PRO A 107 -0.27 10.89 -17.59
CA PRO A 107 -1.01 10.72 -18.84
C PRO A 107 -1.06 12.06 -19.59
N SER A 108 -0.79 12.04 -20.89
CA SER A 108 -0.81 13.24 -21.74
C SER A 108 -2.19 13.90 -21.91
N THR A 109 -3.25 13.24 -21.45
CA THR A 109 -4.65 13.61 -21.68
C THR A 109 -5.44 14.03 -20.43
N MET A 110 -4.81 14.09 -19.26
CA MET A 110 -5.49 14.46 -18.01
C MET A 110 -5.29 15.93 -17.68
N GLU A 111 -6.39 16.68 -17.59
CA GLU A 111 -6.38 18.13 -17.41
C GLU A 111 -6.15 18.58 -15.96
N ARG A 112 -6.42 17.78 -14.96
CA ARG A 112 -6.36 18.16 -13.54
C ARG A 112 -5.55 17.18 -12.73
N MET A 113 -4.25 17.16 -12.98
CA MET A 113 -3.34 16.23 -12.34
C MET A 113 -2.67 16.83 -11.12
N LEU A 114 -2.79 16.10 -10.00
CA LEU A 114 -1.90 16.24 -8.86
C LEU A 114 -0.71 15.33 -9.10
N ALA A 115 0.51 15.82 -8.88
CA ALA A 115 1.73 15.08 -9.14
C ALA A 115 2.77 15.31 -8.06
N THR A 116 3.60 14.30 -7.84
CA THR A 116 4.76 14.36 -6.96
C THR A 116 5.88 13.48 -7.49
N LYS A 117 7.12 13.76 -7.07
CA LYS A 117 8.27 12.93 -7.40
C LYS A 117 8.57 11.96 -6.28
N VAL A 118 8.80 10.70 -6.66
CA VAL A 118 9.18 9.63 -5.76
C VAL A 118 10.54 9.09 -6.19
N PHE A 119 11.47 8.94 -5.25
CA PHE A 119 12.75 8.32 -5.52
C PHE A 119 12.68 6.80 -5.30
N SER A 120 13.11 6.04 -6.29
CA SER A 120 13.25 4.60 -6.19
C SER A 120 14.69 4.22 -5.87
N PHE A 121 14.94 3.70 -4.68
CA PHE A 121 16.27 3.19 -4.30
C PHE A 121 16.67 1.97 -5.13
N THR A 122 15.74 1.11 -5.48
CA THR A 122 16.02 -0.08 -6.30
C THR A 122 16.49 0.30 -7.71
N LYS A 123 15.84 1.31 -8.31
CA LYS A 123 16.15 1.77 -9.68
C LYS A 123 17.11 2.96 -9.71
N GLN A 124 17.50 3.48 -8.54
CA GLN A 124 18.36 4.67 -8.39
C GLN A 124 17.92 5.86 -9.27
N ARG A 125 16.63 6.08 -9.38
CA ARG A 125 16.03 7.17 -10.15
C ARG A 125 14.72 7.66 -9.54
N SER A 126 14.40 8.91 -9.83
CA SER A 126 13.09 9.47 -9.52
C SER A 126 12.08 9.17 -10.62
N TYR A 127 10.84 9.06 -10.24
CA TYR A 127 9.70 8.93 -11.15
C TYR A 127 8.52 9.77 -10.65
N ASP A 128 7.67 10.17 -11.56
CA ASP A 128 6.48 10.91 -11.23
C ASP A 128 5.35 9.96 -10.81
N VAL A 129 4.63 10.34 -9.78
CA VAL A 129 3.39 9.69 -9.34
C VAL A 129 2.30 10.74 -9.40
N CYS A 130 1.19 10.40 -10.05
CA CYS A 130 0.12 11.35 -10.29
C CYS A 130 -1.27 10.73 -10.10
N VAL A 131 -2.23 11.58 -9.75
CA VAL A 131 -3.65 11.23 -9.63
C VAL A 131 -4.49 12.41 -10.08
N SER A 132 -5.64 12.15 -10.71
CA SER A 132 -6.57 13.23 -11.08
C SER A 132 -7.26 13.79 -9.84
N SER A 133 -7.35 15.12 -9.77
CA SER A 133 -8.14 15.81 -8.74
C SER A 133 -9.64 15.61 -8.90
N ASP A 134 -10.08 15.02 -10.01
CA ASP A 134 -11.48 14.62 -10.18
C ASP A 134 -11.82 13.37 -9.36
N TYR A 135 -10.83 12.56 -8.99
CA TYR A 135 -10.98 11.30 -8.26
C TYR A 135 -10.39 11.32 -6.85
N LEU A 136 -9.55 12.30 -6.56
CA LEU A 136 -9.03 12.56 -5.22
C LEU A 136 -9.20 14.04 -4.92
N CYS A 137 -10.11 14.38 -4.03
CA CYS A 137 -10.53 15.75 -3.81
C CYS A 137 -10.76 16.08 -2.34
N LYS A 138 -10.95 17.36 -2.06
CA LYS A 138 -11.27 17.87 -0.72
C LYS A 138 -12.50 17.17 -0.16
N GLY A 139 -12.41 16.76 1.10
CA GLY A 139 -13.46 16.03 1.80
C GLY A 139 -13.33 14.51 1.71
N ASP A 140 -12.46 13.98 0.84
CA ASP A 140 -12.16 12.56 0.82
C ASP A 140 -11.42 12.14 2.10
N LYS A 141 -11.85 11.03 2.68
CA LYS A 141 -11.23 10.39 3.84
C LYS A 141 -10.68 9.05 3.38
N VAL A 142 -9.38 9.00 3.19
CA VAL A 142 -8.75 7.91 2.44
C VAL A 142 -7.98 6.93 3.33
N LEU A 143 -8.07 5.66 2.98
CA LEU A 143 -7.20 4.60 3.44
C LEU A 143 -6.20 4.27 2.33
N PHE A 144 -4.91 4.38 2.62
CA PHE A 144 -3.86 3.98 1.69
C PHE A 144 -3.50 2.51 1.88
N ILE A 145 -3.62 1.73 0.82
CA ILE A 145 -3.26 0.30 0.77
C ILE A 145 -2.20 0.10 -0.30
N ASP A 146 -1.12 -0.59 0.05
CA ASP A 146 -0.07 -0.98 -0.90
C ASP A 146 0.50 -2.37 -0.56
N ASP A 147 1.31 -2.92 -1.46
CA ASP A 147 1.93 -4.23 -1.25
C ASP A 147 3.16 -4.16 -0.35
N PHE A 148 4.10 -3.28 -0.63
CA PHE A 148 5.36 -3.14 0.11
C PHE A 148 5.54 -1.77 0.74
N LEU A 149 5.94 -1.75 2.01
CA LEU A 149 6.60 -0.63 2.63
C LEU A 149 8.11 -0.91 2.68
N ALA A 150 8.88 -0.25 1.80
CA ALA A 150 10.35 -0.34 1.79
C ALA A 150 10.96 0.89 2.51
N ASN A 151 11.42 1.89 1.74
CA ASN A 151 12.00 3.12 2.33
C ASN A 151 10.94 4.19 2.67
N GLY A 152 9.67 3.92 2.45
CA GLY A 152 8.59 4.85 2.69
C GLY A 152 8.44 5.96 1.65
N ASN A 153 9.22 5.96 0.56
CA ASN A 153 9.19 7.03 -0.43
C ASN A 153 7.88 7.04 -1.23
N ALA A 154 7.37 5.87 -1.63
CA ALA A 154 6.06 5.78 -2.28
C ALA A 154 4.94 6.26 -1.34
N ALA A 155 5.00 5.87 -0.06
CA ALA A 155 4.04 6.33 0.95
C ALA A 155 4.11 7.85 1.13
N LYS A 156 5.30 8.44 1.20
CA LYS A 156 5.48 9.90 1.26
C LYS A 156 4.89 10.59 0.03
N GLY A 157 5.06 10.03 -1.16
CA GLY A 157 4.48 10.55 -2.38
C GLY A 157 2.95 10.54 -2.35
N ILE A 158 2.35 9.44 -1.89
CA ILE A 158 0.89 9.35 -1.74
C ILE A 158 0.37 10.33 -0.68
N ILE A 159 1.06 10.48 0.44
CA ILE A 159 0.72 11.47 1.47
C ILE A 159 0.75 12.89 0.87
N ASP A 160 1.76 13.21 0.08
CA ASP A 160 1.85 14.51 -0.60
C ASP A 160 0.66 14.74 -1.57
N LEU A 161 0.29 13.75 -2.37
CA LEU A 161 -0.88 13.85 -3.26
C LEU A 161 -2.18 14.05 -2.47
N ILE A 162 -2.35 13.35 -1.35
CA ILE A 162 -3.52 13.52 -0.47
C ILE A 162 -3.58 14.93 0.10
N GLN A 163 -2.44 15.49 0.52
CA GLN A 163 -2.35 16.87 0.99
C GLN A 163 -2.66 17.89 -0.11
N GLN A 164 -2.10 17.70 -1.31
CA GLN A 164 -2.40 18.56 -2.47
C GLN A 164 -3.91 18.56 -2.81
N ALA A 165 -4.57 17.42 -2.68
CA ALA A 165 -6.01 17.29 -2.92
C ALA A 165 -6.87 17.95 -1.83
N GLY A 166 -6.31 18.25 -0.66
CA GLY A 166 -7.08 18.67 0.51
C GLY A 166 -7.89 17.51 1.12
N ALA A 167 -7.52 16.27 0.82
CA ALA A 167 -8.10 15.06 1.40
C ALA A 167 -7.46 14.74 2.76
N GLU A 168 -8.06 13.84 3.51
CA GLU A 168 -7.60 13.41 4.81
C GLU A 168 -7.14 11.95 4.76
N LEU A 169 -5.90 11.69 5.17
CA LEU A 169 -5.38 10.34 5.33
C LEU A 169 -5.83 9.76 6.67
N LYS A 170 -6.63 8.70 6.64
CA LYS A 170 -7.21 8.07 7.84
C LYS A 170 -6.43 6.86 8.33
N GLY A 171 -5.64 6.25 7.46
CA GLY A 171 -4.80 5.11 7.80
C GLY A 171 -4.00 4.61 6.61
N MET A 172 -3.04 3.73 6.89
CA MET A 172 -2.22 3.05 5.89
C MET A 172 -2.12 1.57 6.20
N GLY A 173 -2.22 0.74 5.18
CA GLY A 173 -2.04 -0.70 5.26
C GLY A 173 -1.07 -1.20 4.21
N PHE A 174 -0.10 -2.01 4.65
CA PHE A 174 0.88 -2.65 3.79
C PHE A 174 0.86 -4.16 4.01
N LEU A 175 1.03 -4.93 2.94
CA LEU A 175 1.12 -6.38 3.04
C LEU A 175 2.45 -6.80 3.65
N ILE A 176 3.54 -6.17 3.22
CA ILE A 176 4.91 -6.50 3.61
C ILE A 176 5.66 -5.23 3.96
N GLU A 177 6.32 -5.23 5.11
CA GLU A 177 7.32 -4.23 5.47
C GLU A 177 8.70 -4.83 5.34
N LYS A 178 9.60 -4.14 4.64
CA LYS A 178 11.02 -4.47 4.62
C LYS A 178 11.72 -3.75 5.76
N ALA A 179 12.15 -4.52 6.77
CA ALA A 179 13.04 -4.00 7.79
C ALA A 179 14.48 -3.98 7.23
N PHE A 180 15.06 -2.80 7.14
CA PHE A 180 16.49 -2.66 6.85
C PHE A 180 17.25 -2.79 8.16
N GLN A 181 18.22 -3.69 8.20
CA GLN A 181 19.15 -3.75 9.32
C GLN A 181 20.01 -2.48 9.28
N HIS A 182 20.00 -1.76 10.39
CA HIS A 182 20.96 -0.69 10.67
C HIS A 182 22.27 -1.28 11.15
#